data_e88d6f3c13e49ebe040c989af3876e8b
#
_entry.id   e88d6f3c13e49ebe040c989af3876e8b
#
_cell.length_a   1.000
_cell.length_b   1.000
_cell.length_c   1.000
_cell.angle_alpha   90.00
_cell.angle_beta   90.00
_cell.angle_gamma   90.00
#
_symmetry.space_group_name_H-M   'P 1'
#
loop_
_entity.id
_entity.type
_entity.pdbx_description
1 polymer ?
#
loop_
_entity_poly.entity_id
_entity_poly.type
_entity_poly.pdbx_seq_one_letter_code
_entity_poly.pdbx_strand_id
1 'polypeptide(L)'
;MTQQVGPLRQPIFSKDVARLHGKEAWTNNLRLATLAASKLASSLGPRGAYKLVTYRLGPELVTRVTKDPVDIVNELGVQYPAIKTLVEAAKIHREDAGDGVSTLIVLLSSLLTEADRLIEVGVHPVAILDGYKDAAKKCLAIIDEVAEDPAGDLELCLMEIVDCGRGLLSERLRNELSQALNLVDQGGKLDISRIKIEKKLGGTVDDSKLIRGVIIKKGKTHRSMPDEIIEPKVAVVYNMEIKSLELIDKKQGPFSTTLNVSSGDQLKSFILEESRLRSRLVEKVKIAGANVLVSRAKLTDRISDKLSREGIFAMQMVNQKDIDEVAAATGATIVGDTNDISERDIGTGEKLEVDKIPPEDVIFLYCEGTASILLRGSSPEVVQELEKTVRSALLVLKHARSKPKTLPGGGAIFVRLALQLRKFALTFPGKQQLAIGAFADALETIPKWLSINYGLDPIDTMMQLRRDHSNNMNSMGVGEQGCMDMLKANIVELAAINKATIWRTFEVASLLLKIDDYFYVKDLPVFHKK
;
A
#
# COMPACT_ATOMS: atom_id res chain seq x y z
N MET A 1 14.53 -48.96 -50.97
CA MET A 1 14.29 -49.13 -49.51
C MET A 1 14.06 -47.74 -48.94
N THR A 2 12.80 -47.35 -48.84
CA THR A 2 12.36 -46.09 -48.24
C THR A 2 12.00 -46.36 -46.79
N GLN A 3 12.86 -45.91 -45.85
CA GLN A 3 12.55 -45.93 -44.45
C GLN A 3 11.38 -44.98 -44.17
N GLN A 4 10.24 -45.51 -43.80
CA GLN A 4 9.16 -44.77 -43.15
C GLN A 4 9.61 -44.32 -41.77
N VAL A 5 9.88 -43.01 -41.62
CA VAL A 5 10.04 -42.39 -40.32
C VAL A 5 8.64 -42.33 -39.68
N GLY A 6 8.42 -43.21 -38.71
CA GLY A 6 7.20 -43.17 -37.89
C GLY A 6 7.10 -41.87 -37.07
N PRO A 7 5.89 -41.39 -36.76
CA PRO A 7 5.74 -40.12 -36.02
C PRO A 7 6.38 -40.25 -34.65
N LEU A 8 7.29 -39.30 -34.36
CA LEU A 8 7.88 -39.09 -33.03
C LEU A 8 6.78 -38.82 -31.99
N ARG A 9 6.28 -39.87 -31.35
CA ARG A 9 5.39 -39.79 -30.18
C ARG A 9 6.22 -39.66 -28.89
N GLN A 10 7.05 -38.66 -28.79
CA GLN A 10 7.53 -38.24 -27.47
C GLN A 10 6.56 -37.18 -26.95
N PRO A 11 6.01 -37.35 -25.76
CA PRO A 11 5.19 -36.31 -25.17
C PRO A 11 6.07 -35.08 -24.95
N ILE A 12 5.67 -33.94 -25.56
CA ILE A 12 6.38 -32.64 -25.43
C ILE A 12 6.40 -32.16 -23.97
N PHE A 13 5.45 -32.62 -23.16
CA PHE A 13 5.34 -32.28 -21.75
C PHE A 13 5.54 -33.51 -20.85
N SER A 14 6.03 -33.32 -19.62
CA SER A 14 6.13 -34.38 -18.62
C SER A 14 4.75 -34.95 -18.29
N LYS A 15 4.71 -36.20 -17.80
CA LYS A 15 3.44 -36.88 -17.43
C LYS A 15 2.66 -36.16 -16.33
N ASP A 16 3.31 -35.25 -15.61
CA ASP A 16 2.75 -34.52 -14.46
C ASP A 16 2.08 -33.19 -14.87
N VAL A 17 2.10 -32.83 -16.18
CA VAL A 17 1.45 -31.65 -16.71
C VAL A 17 0.04 -31.97 -17.17
N ALA A 18 -0.95 -31.37 -16.52
CA ALA A 18 -2.32 -31.36 -17.01
C ALA A 18 -2.58 -30.13 -17.85
N ARG A 19 -3.35 -30.29 -18.92
CA ARG A 19 -3.69 -29.21 -19.86
C ARG A 19 -5.20 -29.11 -20.01
N LEU A 20 -5.72 -27.89 -19.87
CA LEU A 20 -7.07 -27.51 -20.31
C LEU A 20 -6.94 -26.64 -21.55
N HIS A 21 -7.74 -26.88 -22.60
CA HIS A 21 -7.63 -26.21 -23.88
C HIS A 21 -8.96 -25.64 -24.38
N GLY A 22 -8.90 -24.50 -25.06
CA GLY A 22 -10.03 -23.89 -25.74
C GLY A 22 -11.17 -23.51 -24.77
N LYS A 23 -12.41 -23.90 -25.12
CA LYS A 23 -13.61 -23.50 -24.34
C LYS A 23 -13.56 -23.93 -22.88
N GLU A 24 -12.97 -25.08 -22.56
CA GLU A 24 -12.84 -25.57 -21.18
C GLU A 24 -11.89 -24.67 -20.37
N ALA A 25 -10.77 -24.24 -20.95
CA ALA A 25 -9.82 -23.34 -20.31
C ALA A 25 -10.48 -21.99 -20.00
N TRP A 26 -11.17 -21.37 -20.95
CA TRP A 26 -11.90 -20.13 -20.75
C TRP A 26 -12.94 -20.24 -19.67
N THR A 27 -13.87 -21.19 -19.80
CA THR A 27 -14.97 -21.38 -18.84
C THR A 27 -14.45 -21.63 -17.42
N ASN A 28 -13.40 -22.45 -17.25
CA ASN A 28 -12.82 -22.70 -15.95
C ASN A 28 -12.19 -21.45 -15.33
N ASN A 29 -11.36 -20.70 -16.10
CA ASN A 29 -10.72 -19.49 -15.62
C ASN A 29 -11.74 -18.38 -15.27
N LEU A 30 -12.74 -18.19 -16.14
CA LEU A 30 -13.78 -17.18 -15.93
C LEU A 30 -14.63 -17.51 -14.70
N ARG A 31 -15.10 -18.74 -14.56
CA ARG A 31 -15.94 -19.17 -13.42
C ARG A 31 -15.20 -19.11 -12.09
N LEU A 32 -13.93 -19.50 -12.06
CA LEU A 32 -13.12 -19.39 -10.84
C LEU A 32 -12.91 -17.92 -10.43
N ALA A 33 -12.55 -17.05 -11.37
CA ALA A 33 -12.38 -15.63 -11.11
C ALA A 33 -13.70 -14.97 -10.66
N THR A 34 -14.80 -15.29 -11.33
CA THR A 34 -16.15 -14.81 -10.98
C THR A 34 -16.58 -15.30 -9.59
N LEU A 35 -16.36 -16.56 -9.25
CA LEU A 35 -16.71 -17.11 -7.95
C LEU A 35 -15.93 -16.42 -6.82
N ALA A 36 -14.64 -16.23 -6.99
CA ALA A 36 -13.82 -15.52 -6.02
C ALA A 36 -14.30 -14.06 -5.84
N ALA A 37 -14.51 -13.35 -6.94
CA ALA A 37 -14.91 -11.95 -6.90
C ALA A 37 -16.34 -11.75 -6.37
N SER A 38 -17.29 -12.65 -6.64
CA SER A 38 -18.66 -12.57 -6.11
C SER A 38 -18.71 -12.66 -4.59
N LYS A 39 -17.79 -13.44 -3.97
CA LYS A 39 -17.68 -13.51 -2.50
C LYS A 39 -17.15 -12.22 -1.89
N LEU A 40 -16.46 -11.40 -2.68
CA LEU A 40 -15.89 -10.12 -2.26
C LEU A 40 -16.86 -8.96 -2.48
N ALA A 41 -17.88 -9.10 -3.33
CA ALA A 41 -18.83 -8.05 -3.66
C ALA A 41 -19.62 -7.53 -2.45
N SER A 42 -19.87 -8.39 -1.45
CA SER A 42 -20.51 -7.97 -0.19
C SER A 42 -19.63 -7.05 0.68
N SER A 43 -18.37 -6.78 0.32
CA SER A 43 -17.52 -5.79 0.98
C SER A 43 -17.58 -4.40 0.33
N LEU A 44 -18.31 -4.24 -0.79
CA LEU A 44 -18.42 -2.99 -1.52
C LEU A 44 -19.21 -1.93 -0.74
N GLY A 45 -18.70 -0.70 -0.75
CA GLY A 45 -19.36 0.48 -0.20
C GLY A 45 -19.24 0.60 1.34
N PRO A 46 -19.83 1.65 1.93
CA PRO A 46 -19.67 1.95 3.36
C PRO A 46 -20.31 0.89 4.27
N ARG A 47 -21.46 0.31 3.88
CA ARG A 47 -22.13 -0.78 4.59
C ARG A 47 -21.63 -2.18 4.18
N GLY A 48 -20.52 -2.27 3.43
CA GLY A 48 -19.95 -3.56 3.06
C GLY A 48 -19.50 -4.37 4.28
N ALA A 49 -19.74 -5.70 4.24
CA ALA A 49 -19.48 -6.61 5.34
C ALA A 49 -17.99 -6.93 5.49
N TYR A 50 -17.52 -6.97 6.75
CA TYR A 50 -16.20 -7.52 7.08
C TYR A 50 -16.17 -9.03 6.90
N LYS A 51 -14.98 -9.57 6.60
CA LYS A 51 -14.72 -11.00 6.51
C LYS A 51 -13.77 -11.41 7.61
N LEU A 52 -14.11 -12.51 8.27
CA LEU A 52 -13.23 -13.18 9.22
C LEU A 52 -12.45 -14.25 8.46
N VAL A 53 -11.14 -14.09 8.35
CA VAL A 53 -10.24 -15.05 7.71
C VAL A 53 -9.36 -15.68 8.77
N THR A 54 -9.34 -17.01 8.80
CA THR A 54 -8.50 -17.78 9.71
C THR A 54 -7.55 -18.65 8.90
N TYR A 55 -6.26 -18.51 9.15
CA TYR A 55 -5.22 -19.27 8.46
C TYR A 55 -4.12 -19.72 9.43
N ARG A 56 -3.32 -20.70 9.00
CA ARG A 56 -2.20 -21.19 9.79
C ARG A 56 -0.89 -20.54 9.35
N LEU A 57 -0.16 -19.97 10.31
CA LEU A 57 1.20 -19.49 10.13
C LEU A 57 2.14 -20.37 10.97
N GLY A 58 2.68 -21.43 10.36
CA GLY A 58 3.40 -22.46 11.11
C GLY A 58 2.46 -23.19 12.08
N PRO A 59 2.81 -23.30 13.38
CA PRO A 59 1.96 -23.92 14.41
C PRO A 59 0.80 -23.02 14.88
N GLU A 60 0.87 -21.72 14.63
CA GLU A 60 -0.09 -20.74 15.15
C GLU A 60 -1.31 -20.58 14.22
N LEU A 61 -2.49 -20.44 14.84
CA LEU A 61 -3.74 -20.11 14.17
C LEU A 61 -3.91 -18.57 14.24
N VAL A 62 -3.80 -17.92 13.09
CA VAL A 62 -3.98 -16.48 12.97
C VAL A 62 -5.39 -16.19 12.47
N THR A 63 -6.10 -15.33 13.17
CA THR A 63 -7.43 -14.86 12.78
C THR A 63 -7.37 -13.39 12.44
N ARG A 64 -7.90 -13.02 11.29
CA ARG A 64 -7.90 -11.63 10.80
C ARG A 64 -9.30 -11.20 10.39
N VAL A 65 -9.69 -10.02 10.80
CA VAL A 65 -10.92 -9.36 10.36
C VAL A 65 -10.55 -8.27 9.38
N THR A 66 -11.03 -8.36 8.16
CA THR A 66 -10.74 -7.36 7.12
C THR A 66 -11.91 -7.18 6.17
N LYS A 67 -12.02 -5.99 5.60
CA LYS A 67 -12.95 -5.65 4.52
C LYS A 67 -12.20 -5.56 3.17
N ASP A 68 -10.86 -5.57 3.19
CA ASP A 68 -10.03 -5.42 2.01
C ASP A 68 -10.04 -6.72 1.18
N PRO A 69 -10.52 -6.68 -0.07
CA PRO A 69 -10.59 -7.86 -0.92
C PRO A 69 -9.23 -8.48 -1.22
N VAL A 70 -8.17 -7.67 -1.34
CA VAL A 70 -6.81 -8.15 -1.60
C VAL A 70 -6.29 -8.99 -0.45
N ASP A 71 -6.50 -8.53 0.78
CA ASP A 71 -6.09 -9.28 1.96
C ASP A 71 -6.86 -10.60 2.08
N ILE A 72 -8.19 -10.56 1.86
CA ILE A 72 -9.04 -11.76 1.95
C ILE A 72 -8.51 -12.86 1.03
N VAL A 73 -8.19 -12.54 -0.22
CA VAL A 73 -7.74 -13.56 -1.19
C VAL A 73 -6.30 -14.00 -0.94
N ASN A 74 -5.41 -13.10 -0.50
CA ASN A 74 -4.04 -13.45 -0.13
C ASN A 74 -4.00 -14.44 1.02
N GLU A 75 -4.79 -14.20 2.08
CA GLU A 75 -4.85 -15.07 3.27
C GLU A 75 -5.51 -16.44 2.98
N LEU A 76 -6.42 -16.50 2.01
CA LEU A 76 -7.02 -17.77 1.58
C LEU A 76 -6.04 -18.68 0.82
N GLY A 77 -4.83 -18.20 0.50
CA GLY A 77 -3.79 -19.00 -0.13
C GLY A 77 -4.19 -19.55 -1.51
N VAL A 78 -4.99 -18.81 -2.27
CA VAL A 78 -5.52 -19.26 -3.55
C VAL A 78 -4.40 -19.48 -4.56
N GLN A 79 -4.32 -20.71 -5.10
CA GLN A 79 -3.26 -21.10 -6.02
C GLN A 79 -3.63 -20.94 -7.51
N TYR A 80 -4.91 -20.71 -7.82
CA TYR A 80 -5.38 -20.59 -9.20
C TYR A 80 -4.82 -19.33 -9.90
N PRO A 81 -4.14 -19.44 -11.06
CA PRO A 81 -3.52 -18.33 -11.75
C PRO A 81 -4.47 -17.18 -12.09
N ALA A 82 -5.69 -17.49 -12.55
CA ALA A 82 -6.71 -16.48 -12.85
C ALA A 82 -7.05 -15.61 -11.63
N ILE A 83 -7.14 -16.21 -10.45
CA ILE A 83 -7.41 -15.48 -9.21
C ILE A 83 -6.17 -14.69 -8.77
N LYS A 84 -4.96 -15.25 -8.93
CA LYS A 84 -3.71 -14.50 -8.66
C LYS A 84 -3.59 -13.25 -9.53
N THR A 85 -3.92 -13.35 -10.82
CA THR A 85 -3.93 -12.20 -11.73
C THR A 85 -4.91 -11.12 -11.27
N LEU A 86 -6.11 -11.51 -10.83
CA LEU A 86 -7.11 -10.59 -10.27
C LEU A 86 -6.57 -9.88 -9.02
N VAL A 87 -5.98 -10.63 -8.09
CA VAL A 87 -5.44 -10.09 -6.84
C VAL A 87 -4.27 -9.14 -7.10
N GLU A 88 -3.37 -9.50 -7.99
CA GLU A 88 -2.23 -8.64 -8.34
C GLU A 88 -2.69 -7.33 -8.99
N ALA A 89 -3.67 -7.40 -9.89
CA ALA A 89 -4.27 -6.20 -10.47
C ALA A 89 -4.95 -5.31 -9.42
N ALA A 90 -5.66 -5.92 -8.46
CA ALA A 90 -6.30 -5.21 -7.36
C ALA A 90 -5.27 -4.56 -6.43
N LYS A 91 -4.15 -5.24 -6.16
CA LYS A 91 -3.04 -4.73 -5.36
C LYS A 91 -2.36 -3.53 -6.04
N ILE A 92 -2.02 -3.65 -7.32
CA ILE A 92 -1.45 -2.56 -8.11
C ILE A 92 -2.42 -1.38 -8.15
N HIS A 93 -3.73 -1.64 -8.31
CA HIS A 93 -4.73 -0.57 -8.29
C HIS A 93 -4.78 0.17 -6.96
N ARG A 94 -4.70 -0.54 -5.83
CA ARG A 94 -4.63 0.06 -4.50
C ARG A 94 -3.39 0.92 -4.32
N GLU A 95 -2.25 0.45 -4.78
CA GLU A 95 -0.96 1.16 -4.67
C GLU A 95 -0.91 2.43 -5.54
N ASP A 96 -1.59 2.41 -6.69
CA ASP A 96 -1.60 3.55 -7.62
C ASP A 96 -2.72 4.55 -7.31
N ALA A 97 -3.95 4.06 -7.14
CA ALA A 97 -5.16 4.89 -7.04
C ALA A 97 -5.59 5.18 -5.60
N GLY A 98 -5.26 4.30 -4.66
CA GLY A 98 -5.63 4.41 -3.25
C GLY A 98 -7.07 4.00 -2.95
N ASP A 99 -7.97 4.04 -3.92
CA ASP A 99 -9.38 3.67 -3.78
C ASP A 99 -9.90 2.94 -5.03
N GLY A 100 -11.16 2.45 -5.01
CA GLY A 100 -11.81 1.78 -6.13
C GLY A 100 -11.49 0.28 -6.27
N VAL A 101 -10.76 -0.33 -5.34
CA VAL A 101 -10.35 -1.75 -5.39
C VAL A 101 -11.55 -2.70 -5.40
N SER A 102 -12.52 -2.49 -4.51
CA SER A 102 -13.75 -3.30 -4.46
C SER A 102 -14.56 -3.13 -5.74
N THR A 103 -14.65 -1.91 -6.26
CA THR A 103 -15.31 -1.59 -7.53
C THR A 103 -14.66 -2.32 -8.70
N LEU A 104 -13.32 -2.32 -8.78
CA LEU A 104 -12.56 -3.05 -9.79
C LEU A 104 -12.90 -4.55 -9.78
N ILE A 105 -12.89 -5.17 -8.61
CA ILE A 105 -13.14 -6.60 -8.45
C ILE A 105 -14.57 -6.97 -8.84
N VAL A 106 -15.56 -6.19 -8.39
CA VAL A 106 -16.97 -6.40 -8.71
C VAL A 106 -17.22 -6.22 -10.20
N LEU A 107 -16.70 -5.16 -10.80
CA LEU A 107 -16.83 -4.89 -12.23
C LEU A 107 -16.14 -5.96 -13.07
N LEU A 108 -14.93 -6.40 -12.67
CA LEU A 108 -14.22 -7.48 -13.35
C LEU A 108 -15.02 -8.78 -13.32
N SER A 109 -15.54 -9.15 -12.15
CA SER A 109 -16.41 -10.32 -12.01
C SER A 109 -17.59 -10.26 -12.96
N SER A 110 -18.24 -9.11 -13.04
CA SER A 110 -19.40 -8.91 -13.89
C SER A 110 -19.04 -8.98 -15.38
N LEU A 111 -17.94 -8.33 -15.80
CA LEU A 111 -17.46 -8.43 -17.18
C LEU A 111 -17.12 -9.86 -17.59
N LEU A 112 -16.51 -10.64 -16.71
CA LEU A 112 -16.20 -12.04 -16.96
C LEU A 112 -17.46 -12.91 -17.00
N THR A 113 -18.46 -12.62 -16.18
CA THR A 113 -19.77 -13.30 -16.21
C THR A 113 -20.49 -13.05 -17.52
N GLU A 114 -20.55 -11.81 -17.96
CA GLU A 114 -21.18 -11.44 -19.23
C GLU A 114 -20.40 -12.00 -20.44
N ALA A 115 -19.05 -12.06 -20.35
CA ALA A 115 -18.24 -12.70 -21.36
C ALA A 115 -18.49 -14.21 -21.48
N ASP A 116 -18.59 -14.91 -20.33
CA ASP A 116 -18.93 -16.37 -20.32
C ASP A 116 -20.30 -16.60 -20.98
N ARG A 117 -21.31 -15.79 -20.65
CA ARG A 117 -22.63 -15.83 -21.28
C ARG A 117 -22.57 -15.61 -22.79
N LEU A 118 -21.77 -14.63 -23.27
CA LEU A 118 -21.59 -14.37 -24.70
C LEU A 118 -20.87 -15.52 -25.42
N ILE A 119 -19.90 -16.15 -24.77
CA ILE A 119 -19.19 -17.33 -25.30
C ILE A 119 -20.13 -18.53 -25.40
N GLU A 120 -21.03 -18.72 -24.41
CA GLU A 120 -22.03 -19.78 -24.45
C GLU A 120 -22.98 -19.66 -25.65
N VAL A 121 -23.39 -18.44 -26.02
CA VAL A 121 -24.23 -18.17 -27.20
C VAL A 121 -23.44 -18.09 -28.52
N GLY A 122 -22.14 -18.40 -28.51
CA GLY A 122 -21.32 -18.52 -29.71
C GLY A 122 -20.65 -17.24 -30.18
N VAL A 123 -20.46 -16.25 -29.30
CA VAL A 123 -19.63 -15.08 -29.60
C VAL A 123 -18.17 -15.41 -29.34
N HIS A 124 -17.31 -15.19 -30.32
CA HIS A 124 -15.88 -15.47 -30.18
C HIS A 124 -15.22 -14.46 -29.22
N PRO A 125 -14.30 -14.86 -28.30
CA PRO A 125 -13.62 -13.98 -27.36
C PRO A 125 -13.01 -12.72 -27.97
N VAL A 126 -12.44 -12.80 -29.17
CA VAL A 126 -11.87 -11.63 -29.88
C VAL A 126 -12.94 -10.56 -30.14
N ALA A 127 -14.15 -10.94 -30.56
CA ALA A 127 -15.22 -9.98 -30.79
C ALA A 127 -15.73 -9.36 -29.48
N ILE A 128 -15.69 -10.13 -28.37
CA ILE A 128 -15.99 -9.60 -27.03
C ILE A 128 -14.92 -8.58 -26.61
N LEU A 129 -13.66 -8.89 -26.83
CA LEU A 129 -12.53 -7.99 -26.53
C LEU A 129 -12.59 -6.67 -27.30
N ASP A 130 -12.91 -6.72 -28.59
CA ASP A 130 -13.06 -5.51 -29.41
C ASP A 130 -14.21 -4.64 -28.89
N GLY A 131 -15.37 -5.22 -28.60
CA GLY A 131 -16.50 -4.50 -28.04
C GLY A 131 -16.21 -3.93 -26.64
N TYR A 132 -15.53 -4.68 -25.77
CA TYR A 132 -15.13 -4.21 -24.44
C TYR A 132 -14.12 -3.05 -24.51
N LYS A 133 -13.17 -3.10 -25.47
CA LYS A 133 -12.22 -2.03 -25.72
C LYS A 133 -12.91 -0.72 -26.14
N ASP A 134 -13.87 -0.81 -27.05
CA ASP A 134 -14.60 0.37 -27.52
C ASP A 134 -15.53 0.90 -26.44
N ALA A 135 -16.17 0.03 -25.67
CA ALA A 135 -16.96 0.41 -24.49
C ALA A 135 -16.11 1.13 -23.44
N ALA A 136 -14.95 0.57 -23.08
CA ALA A 136 -14.05 1.18 -22.09
C ALA A 136 -13.57 2.57 -22.57
N LYS A 137 -13.13 2.71 -23.82
CA LYS A 137 -12.74 4.01 -24.40
C LYS A 137 -13.89 5.02 -24.38
N LYS A 138 -15.10 4.58 -24.71
CA LYS A 138 -16.30 5.44 -24.66
C LYS A 138 -16.60 5.88 -23.24
N CYS A 139 -16.48 4.99 -22.24
CA CYS A 139 -16.63 5.34 -20.83
C CYS A 139 -15.64 6.43 -20.40
N LEU A 140 -14.35 6.31 -20.78
CA LEU A 140 -13.36 7.33 -20.44
C LEU A 140 -13.72 8.69 -21.05
N ALA A 141 -14.16 8.72 -22.32
CA ALA A 141 -14.58 9.95 -22.98
C ALA A 141 -15.80 10.59 -22.30
N ILE A 142 -16.81 9.78 -21.91
CA ILE A 142 -17.99 10.27 -21.18
C ILE A 142 -17.58 10.84 -19.82
N ILE A 143 -16.68 10.17 -19.10
CA ILE A 143 -16.17 10.66 -17.82
C ILE A 143 -15.50 12.02 -17.99
N ASP A 144 -14.66 12.20 -19.01
CA ASP A 144 -14.01 13.49 -19.29
C ASP A 144 -15.01 14.60 -19.60
N GLU A 145 -16.12 14.27 -20.28
CA GLU A 145 -17.17 15.22 -20.63
C GLU A 145 -18.00 15.65 -19.42
N VAL A 146 -18.24 14.72 -18.46
CA VAL A 146 -19.19 14.95 -17.37
C VAL A 146 -18.53 15.30 -16.04
N ALA A 147 -17.21 15.18 -15.95
CA ALA A 147 -16.47 15.49 -14.73
C ALA A 147 -16.44 17.01 -14.48
N GLU A 148 -16.85 17.40 -13.29
CA GLU A 148 -17.00 18.79 -12.85
C GLU A 148 -15.90 19.20 -11.87
N ASP A 149 -15.70 20.50 -11.73
CA ASP A 149 -14.83 21.00 -10.68
C ASP A 149 -15.52 20.84 -9.31
N PRO A 150 -14.76 20.51 -8.26
CA PRO A 150 -15.34 20.24 -6.95
C PRO A 150 -16.04 21.45 -6.35
N ALA A 151 -17.18 21.22 -5.71
CA ALA A 151 -17.86 22.21 -4.90
C ALA A 151 -17.48 21.98 -3.42
N GLY A 152 -16.88 23.01 -2.77
CA GLY A 152 -16.53 22.94 -1.36
C GLY A 152 -15.17 22.31 -1.06
N ASP A 153 -14.98 21.83 0.19
CA ASP A 153 -13.73 21.21 0.64
C ASP A 153 -13.63 19.75 0.17
N LEU A 154 -13.01 19.60 -1.01
CA LEU A 154 -12.82 18.29 -1.63
C LEU A 154 -11.99 17.34 -0.75
N GLU A 155 -10.96 17.84 -0.07
CA GLU A 155 -10.05 16.98 0.70
C GLU A 155 -10.76 16.32 1.87
N LEU A 156 -11.54 17.08 2.63
CA LEU A 156 -12.32 16.54 3.75
C LEU A 156 -13.36 15.53 3.28
N CYS A 157 -14.09 15.86 2.22
CA CYS A 157 -15.11 14.98 1.64
C CYS A 157 -14.51 13.62 1.20
N LEU A 158 -13.38 13.65 0.47
CA LEU A 158 -12.71 12.43 0.01
C LEU A 158 -12.17 11.58 1.16
N MET A 159 -11.65 12.18 2.22
CA MET A 159 -11.18 11.44 3.39
C MET A 159 -12.32 10.74 4.14
N GLU A 160 -13.51 11.34 4.20
CA GLU A 160 -14.72 10.70 4.74
C GLU A 160 -15.13 9.49 3.92
N ILE A 161 -15.08 9.61 2.60
CA ILE A 161 -15.40 8.52 1.67
C ILE A 161 -14.38 7.38 1.80
N VAL A 162 -13.08 7.68 1.87
CA VAL A 162 -12.02 6.66 2.05
C VAL A 162 -12.15 5.95 3.38
N ASP A 163 -12.52 6.65 4.44
CA ASP A 163 -12.79 6.03 5.76
C ASP A 163 -13.99 5.08 5.71
N CYS A 164 -14.90 5.29 4.77
CA CYS A 164 -16.09 4.46 4.56
C CYS A 164 -16.89 4.20 5.85
N GLY A 165 -17.01 5.19 6.72
CA GLY A 165 -17.73 5.07 7.98
C GLY A 165 -17.08 4.15 9.03
N ARG A 166 -15.80 3.82 8.87
CA ARG A 166 -15.03 3.02 9.85
C ARG A 166 -14.72 3.78 11.13
N GLY A 167 -14.74 5.13 11.06
CA GLY A 167 -14.38 6.00 12.18
C GLY A 167 -12.89 5.94 12.55
N LEU A 168 -12.04 5.50 11.62
CA LEU A 168 -10.59 5.41 11.81
C LEU A 168 -9.87 6.73 11.58
N LEU A 169 -10.46 7.62 10.76
CA LEU A 169 -9.92 8.95 10.48
C LEU A 169 -10.68 10.00 11.29
N SER A 170 -10.21 10.30 12.51
CA SER A 170 -10.74 11.42 13.28
C SER A 170 -10.55 12.74 12.51
N GLU A 171 -11.37 13.75 12.82
CA GLU A 171 -11.28 15.08 12.19
C GLU A 171 -9.86 15.67 12.35
N ARG A 172 -9.25 15.49 13.52
CA ARG A 172 -7.89 15.89 13.79
C ARG A 172 -6.91 15.21 12.81
N LEU A 173 -6.99 13.89 12.67
CA LEU A 173 -6.09 13.12 11.81
C LEU A 173 -6.27 13.51 10.33
N ARG A 174 -7.51 13.78 9.88
CA ARG A 174 -7.77 14.27 8.52
C ARG A 174 -7.06 15.60 8.24
N ASN A 175 -7.15 16.54 9.18
CA ASN A 175 -6.45 17.83 9.07
C ASN A 175 -4.92 17.64 9.08
N GLU A 176 -4.40 16.74 9.89
CA GLU A 176 -2.98 16.40 9.93
C GLU A 176 -2.49 15.74 8.62
N LEU A 177 -3.31 14.91 7.97
CA LEU A 177 -2.98 14.33 6.65
C LEU A 177 -2.88 15.39 5.56
N SER A 178 -3.81 16.35 5.52
CA SER A 178 -3.71 17.49 4.59
C SER A 178 -2.46 18.35 4.87
N GLN A 179 -2.13 18.59 6.14
CA GLN A 179 -0.90 19.28 6.52
C GLN A 179 0.36 18.49 6.11
N ALA A 180 0.37 17.17 6.29
CA ALA A 180 1.48 16.32 5.87
C ALA A 180 1.78 16.46 4.37
N LEU A 181 0.74 16.52 3.54
CA LEU A 181 0.89 16.75 2.10
C LEU A 181 1.44 18.14 1.78
N ASN A 182 1.04 19.17 2.53
CA ASN A 182 1.58 20.52 2.36
C ASN A 182 3.07 20.59 2.68
N LEU A 183 3.54 19.83 3.69
CA LEU A 183 4.95 19.78 4.08
C LEU A 183 5.86 19.13 3.03
N VAL A 184 5.32 18.18 2.25
CA VAL A 184 6.10 17.43 1.24
C VAL A 184 5.87 17.96 -0.18
N ASP A 185 5.00 18.96 -0.37
CA ASP A 185 4.77 19.58 -1.67
C ASP A 185 5.93 20.52 -2.04
N GLN A 186 6.63 20.16 -3.10
CA GLN A 186 7.73 20.95 -3.66
C GLN A 186 7.27 21.61 -4.97
N GLY A 187 6.50 22.72 -4.84
CA GLY A 187 6.09 23.51 -6.00
C GLY A 187 5.16 22.76 -6.97
N GLY A 188 4.22 21.98 -6.46
CA GLY A 188 3.24 21.21 -7.24
C GLY A 188 3.70 19.77 -7.59
N LYS A 189 4.90 19.38 -7.18
CA LYS A 189 5.36 17.98 -7.28
C LYS A 189 5.23 17.29 -5.93
N LEU A 190 4.14 16.56 -5.77
CA LEU A 190 3.76 15.92 -4.52
C LEU A 190 4.36 14.51 -4.45
N ASP A 191 5.34 14.33 -3.56
CA ASP A 191 6.01 13.04 -3.35
C ASP A 191 5.61 12.43 -2.00
N ILE A 192 4.61 11.53 -2.05
CA ILE A 192 4.11 10.82 -0.85
C ILE A 192 5.17 9.91 -0.23
N SER A 193 6.21 9.49 -0.98
CA SER A 193 7.26 8.63 -0.43
C SER A 193 8.04 9.29 0.72
N ARG A 194 7.98 10.62 0.80
CA ARG A 194 8.56 11.43 1.89
C ARG A 194 7.70 11.46 3.17
N ILE A 195 6.48 10.90 3.12
CA ILE A 195 5.62 10.76 4.31
C ILE A 195 5.86 9.37 4.89
N LYS A 196 6.56 9.33 6.00
CA LYS A 196 6.80 8.11 6.75
C LYS A 196 5.58 7.78 7.60
N ILE A 197 5.13 6.53 7.57
CA ILE A 197 4.07 6.03 8.45
C ILE A 197 4.67 5.04 9.42
N GLU A 198 4.62 5.37 10.70
CA GLU A 198 5.13 4.53 11.78
C GLU A 198 3.99 4.06 12.67
N LYS A 199 4.07 2.79 13.07
CA LYS A 199 3.05 2.12 13.89
C LYS A 199 3.58 1.88 15.31
N LYS A 200 2.79 2.24 16.31
CA LYS A 200 3.10 1.95 17.71
C LYS A 200 1.84 1.48 18.42
N LEU A 201 1.88 0.27 18.96
CA LEU A 201 0.77 -0.30 19.72
C LEU A 201 0.53 0.47 21.02
N GLY A 202 -0.72 0.45 21.48
CA GLY A 202 -1.19 1.11 22.70
C GLY A 202 -1.77 2.50 22.43
N GLY A 203 -2.62 2.96 23.34
CA GLY A 203 -3.42 4.15 23.15
C GLY A 203 -4.62 3.93 22.24
N THR A 204 -5.21 5.01 21.80
CA THR A 204 -6.36 5.06 20.90
C THR A 204 -5.94 5.55 19.51
N VAL A 205 -6.85 5.46 18.53
CA VAL A 205 -6.63 6.02 17.19
C VAL A 205 -6.43 7.54 17.24
N ASP A 206 -7.09 8.23 18.19
CA ASP A 206 -6.99 9.68 18.37
C ASP A 206 -5.63 10.14 18.93
N ASP A 207 -4.84 9.22 19.50
CA ASP A 207 -3.46 9.49 19.90
C ASP A 207 -2.47 9.47 18.71
N SER A 208 -2.95 9.18 17.51
CA SER A 208 -2.18 9.29 16.29
C SER A 208 -1.86 10.76 16.00
N LYS A 209 -0.63 11.05 15.55
CA LYS A 209 -0.17 12.43 15.36
C LYS A 209 0.79 12.58 14.18
N LEU A 210 0.74 13.76 13.55
CA LEU A 210 1.72 14.19 12.57
C LEU A 210 2.95 14.76 13.28
N ILE A 211 4.12 14.33 12.84
CA ILE A 211 5.43 14.88 13.23
C ILE A 211 6.06 15.52 11.99
N ARG A 212 6.42 16.80 12.10
CA ARG A 212 7.16 17.53 11.06
C ARG A 212 8.62 17.12 11.13
N GLY A 213 8.98 15.97 10.57
CA GLY A 213 10.30 15.38 10.69
C GLY A 213 10.28 13.86 10.63
N VAL A 214 11.28 13.24 11.24
CA VAL A 214 11.50 11.78 11.23
C VAL A 214 11.17 11.16 12.59
N ILE A 215 10.50 10.01 12.57
CA ILE A 215 10.22 9.19 13.74
C ILE A 215 11.21 8.02 13.77
N ILE A 216 11.91 7.84 14.89
CA ILE A 216 12.87 6.75 15.09
C ILE A 216 12.41 5.92 16.29
N LYS A 217 12.12 4.62 16.08
CA LYS A 217 11.71 3.68 17.13
C LYS A 217 12.92 3.12 17.85
N LYS A 218 13.65 3.97 18.50
CA LYS A 218 14.81 3.63 19.35
C LYS A 218 14.83 4.54 20.55
N GLY A 219 15.28 4.00 21.67
CA GLY A 219 15.56 4.78 22.86
C GLY A 219 16.96 5.38 22.84
N LYS A 220 17.20 6.31 23.75
CA LYS A 220 18.53 6.84 24.02
C LYS A 220 19.44 5.73 24.59
N THR A 221 20.73 5.77 24.23
CA THR A 221 21.69 4.72 24.62
C THR A 221 22.07 4.79 26.10
N HIS A 222 21.92 5.94 26.74
CA HIS A 222 22.24 6.13 28.14
C HIS A 222 21.18 6.98 28.85
N ARG A 223 20.79 6.60 30.09
CA ARG A 223 19.71 7.26 30.85
C ARG A 223 19.98 8.73 31.15
N SER A 224 21.25 9.13 31.31
CA SER A 224 21.64 10.52 31.61
C SER A 224 21.61 11.45 30.39
N MET A 225 21.35 10.93 29.18
CA MET A 225 21.18 11.77 28.01
C MET A 225 19.89 12.60 28.12
N PRO A 226 19.87 13.84 27.62
CA PRO A 226 18.68 14.70 27.68
C PRO A 226 17.50 14.09 26.95
N ASP A 227 16.28 14.42 27.39
CA ASP A 227 15.05 14.00 26.70
C ASP A 227 14.65 14.99 25.58
N GLU A 228 15.29 16.17 25.55
CA GLU A 228 15.04 17.23 24.56
C GLU A 228 16.34 17.94 24.17
N ILE A 229 16.50 18.21 22.88
CA ILE A 229 17.62 19.01 22.33
C ILE A 229 17.05 19.99 21.32
N ILE A 230 17.37 21.26 21.49
CA ILE A 230 17.04 22.34 20.55
C ILE A 230 18.20 22.49 19.56
N GLU A 231 17.90 22.72 18.29
CA GLU A 231 18.87 22.82 17.20
C GLU A 231 19.86 21.63 17.17
N PRO A 232 19.36 20.38 17.03
CA PRO A 232 20.21 19.22 16.97
C PRO A 232 21.14 19.27 15.75
N LYS A 233 22.44 19.10 15.99
CA LYS A 233 23.49 18.90 14.99
C LYS A 233 23.77 17.42 14.89
N VAL A 234 23.30 16.80 13.81
CA VAL A 234 23.20 15.35 13.67
C VAL A 234 24.37 14.79 12.87
N ALA A 235 25.14 13.92 13.50
CA ALA A 235 26.12 13.08 12.85
C ALA A 235 25.54 11.69 12.57
N VAL A 236 25.65 11.20 11.34
CA VAL A 236 25.18 9.87 10.94
C VAL A 236 26.36 8.99 10.58
N VAL A 237 26.56 7.92 11.36
CA VAL A 237 27.72 7.03 11.24
C VAL A 237 27.28 5.59 11.03
N TYR A 238 27.85 4.95 10.02
CA TYR A 238 27.50 3.56 9.71
C TYR A 238 28.15 2.59 10.70
N ASN A 239 29.45 2.74 10.93
CA ASN A 239 30.23 1.94 11.88
C ASN A 239 30.90 2.85 12.90
N MET A 240 30.72 2.53 14.16
CA MET A 240 31.49 3.08 15.28
C MET A 240 32.24 1.92 15.94
N GLU A 241 32.82 1.05 15.13
CA GLU A 241 33.68 -0.02 15.63
C GLU A 241 35.08 0.54 15.90
N ILE A 242 35.37 0.74 17.17
CA ILE A 242 36.65 0.29 17.61
C ILE A 242 36.59 -1.23 17.45
N LYS A 243 37.40 -1.82 16.59
CA LYS A 243 37.67 -3.25 16.68
C LYS A 243 38.13 -3.47 18.13
N SER A 244 37.20 -3.74 19.01
CA SER A 244 37.48 -3.94 20.42
C SER A 244 38.38 -5.15 20.42
N LEU A 245 39.52 -5.03 21.10
CA LEU A 245 40.24 -6.15 21.66
C LEU A 245 39.28 -6.78 22.70
N GLU A 246 38.19 -7.38 22.23
CA GLU A 246 37.41 -8.27 23.05
C GLU A 246 38.28 -9.50 23.28
N LEU A 247 38.91 -9.53 24.44
CA LEU A 247 39.40 -10.74 25.10
C LEU A 247 38.17 -11.63 25.37
N ILE A 248 37.57 -12.21 24.34
CA ILE A 248 36.39 -13.02 24.48
C ILE A 248 36.51 -14.32 23.71
N ASP A 249 36.66 -15.29 24.55
CA ASP A 249 36.15 -16.62 24.41
C ASP A 249 34.76 -16.65 23.74
N LYS A 250 34.74 -16.78 22.37
CA LYS A 250 33.66 -17.41 21.63
C LYS A 250 33.91 -17.43 20.13
N LYS A 251 34.24 -18.66 19.66
CA LYS A 251 34.15 -19.19 18.29
C LYS A 251 34.95 -18.46 17.20
N GLN A 252 36.08 -19.06 16.89
CA GLN A 252 36.98 -18.81 15.78
C GLN A 252 36.24 -18.53 14.46
N GLY A 253 36.35 -17.27 13.98
CA GLY A 253 36.23 -16.94 12.57
C GLY A 253 37.62 -16.92 11.91
N PRO A 254 37.75 -17.00 10.57
CA PRO A 254 39.02 -17.15 9.86
C PRO A 254 40.01 -15.98 9.97
N PHE A 255 39.68 -14.92 10.72
CA PHE A 255 40.51 -13.72 10.92
C PHE A 255 40.52 -13.24 12.39
N SER A 256 40.62 -14.15 13.36
CA SER A 256 40.82 -13.76 14.77
C SER A 256 42.31 -13.55 15.05
N THR A 257 42.70 -12.30 15.38
CA THR A 257 44.02 -12.02 15.92
C THR A 257 43.98 -12.21 17.42
N THR A 258 44.67 -13.25 17.92
CA THR A 258 44.85 -13.49 19.36
C THR A 258 46.00 -12.65 19.89
N LEU A 259 45.73 -11.78 20.86
CA LEU A 259 46.77 -11.06 21.60
C LEU A 259 47.20 -11.89 22.79
N ASN A 260 48.45 -12.35 22.77
CA ASN A 260 49.07 -13.01 23.93
C ASN A 260 49.56 -11.96 24.92
N VAL A 261 48.85 -11.81 26.04
CA VAL A 261 49.25 -10.93 27.14
C VAL A 261 50.06 -11.76 28.15
N SER A 262 51.34 -11.47 28.28
CA SER A 262 52.26 -12.21 29.15
C SER A 262 52.53 -11.55 30.52
N SER A 263 52.04 -10.30 30.73
CA SER A 263 52.22 -9.61 32.02
C SER A 263 51.04 -8.69 32.35
N GLY A 264 50.80 -8.43 33.66
CA GLY A 264 49.78 -7.52 34.15
C GLY A 264 49.96 -6.07 33.67
N ASP A 265 51.21 -5.65 33.40
CA ASP A 265 51.50 -4.29 32.92
C ASP A 265 51.17 -4.13 31.42
N GLN A 266 51.35 -5.19 30.64
CA GLN A 266 50.88 -5.22 29.26
C GLN A 266 49.34 -5.12 29.20
N LEU A 267 48.61 -5.83 30.07
CA LEU A 267 47.18 -5.73 30.14
C LEU A 267 46.72 -4.30 30.48
N LYS A 268 47.36 -3.64 31.44
CA LYS A 268 47.09 -2.25 31.80
C LYS A 268 47.31 -1.29 30.63
N SER A 269 48.43 -1.47 29.88
CA SER A 269 48.73 -0.63 28.73
C SER A 269 47.69 -0.79 27.60
N PHE A 270 47.20 -2.00 27.35
CA PHE A 270 46.12 -2.24 26.40
C PHE A 270 44.81 -1.59 26.81
N ILE A 271 44.40 -1.70 28.09
CA ILE A 271 43.21 -1.06 28.62
C ILE A 271 43.28 0.47 28.50
N LEU A 272 44.45 1.04 28.76
CA LEU A 272 44.69 2.47 28.62
C LEU A 272 44.62 2.92 27.17
N GLU A 273 45.22 2.17 26.24
CA GLU A 273 45.18 2.51 24.81
C GLU A 273 43.77 2.36 24.23
N GLU A 274 43.05 1.31 24.60
CA GLU A 274 41.63 1.16 24.27
C GLU A 274 40.78 2.35 24.79
N SER A 275 41.05 2.79 26.01
CA SER A 275 40.38 3.97 26.59
C SER A 275 40.73 5.25 25.83
N ARG A 276 41.97 5.41 25.37
CA ARG A 276 42.41 6.54 24.53
C ARG A 276 41.75 6.54 23.16
N LEU A 277 41.67 5.38 22.51
CA LEU A 277 41.00 5.25 21.20
C LEU A 277 39.50 5.61 21.29
N ARG A 278 38.81 5.12 22.34
CA ARG A 278 37.42 5.49 22.60
C ARG A 278 37.26 6.99 22.85
N SER A 279 38.25 7.60 23.56
CA SER A 279 38.23 9.03 23.80
C SER A 279 38.37 9.83 22.52
N ARG A 280 39.25 9.42 21.62
CA ARG A 280 39.47 10.07 20.32
C ARG A 280 38.19 10.02 19.46
N LEU A 281 37.43 8.92 19.46
CA LEU A 281 36.18 8.83 18.71
C LEU A 281 35.15 9.85 19.19
N VAL A 282 34.95 9.95 20.52
CA VAL A 282 34.03 10.93 21.11
C VAL A 282 34.50 12.36 20.85
N GLU A 283 35.80 12.62 20.98
CA GLU A 283 36.40 13.91 20.68
C GLU A 283 36.22 14.33 19.21
N LYS A 284 36.35 13.39 18.26
CA LYS A 284 36.09 13.67 16.84
C LYS A 284 34.64 14.10 16.56
N VAL A 285 33.67 13.39 17.14
CA VAL A 285 32.25 13.75 17.05
C VAL A 285 32.03 15.15 17.62
N LYS A 286 32.70 15.48 18.77
CA LYS A 286 32.61 16.79 19.40
C LYS A 286 33.28 17.89 18.57
N ILE A 287 34.47 17.63 18.02
CA ILE A 287 35.20 18.57 17.15
C ILE A 287 34.43 18.86 15.87
N ALA A 288 33.76 17.86 15.29
CA ALA A 288 32.86 18.05 14.16
C ALA A 288 31.62 18.90 14.52
N GLY A 289 31.39 19.20 15.80
CA GLY A 289 30.32 20.05 16.27
C GLY A 289 28.98 19.34 16.43
N ALA A 290 28.93 18.00 16.38
CA ALA A 290 27.71 17.26 16.55
C ALA A 290 27.30 17.14 18.04
N ASN A 291 26.01 17.35 18.31
CA ASN A 291 25.40 17.09 19.63
C ASN A 291 24.45 15.88 19.61
N VAL A 292 24.19 15.32 18.42
CA VAL A 292 23.42 14.08 18.21
C VAL A 292 24.20 13.12 17.32
N LEU A 293 24.34 11.88 17.76
CA LEU A 293 24.99 10.80 17.04
C LEU A 293 23.98 9.69 16.72
N VAL A 294 23.83 9.37 15.44
CA VAL A 294 23.01 8.26 14.95
C VAL A 294 23.92 7.18 14.41
N SER A 295 23.90 6.00 15.03
CA SER A 295 24.77 4.89 14.65
C SER A 295 23.99 3.63 14.29
N ARG A 296 24.40 2.96 13.20
CA ARG A 296 23.92 1.61 12.89
C ARG A 296 24.53 0.56 13.79
N ALA A 297 25.78 0.75 14.16
CA ALA A 297 26.50 -0.17 15.04
C ALA A 297 26.00 -0.07 16.49
N LYS A 298 26.22 -1.14 17.25
CA LYS A 298 26.03 -1.14 18.70
C LYS A 298 27.14 -0.34 19.35
N LEU A 299 26.77 0.59 20.23
CA LEU A 299 27.71 1.33 21.05
C LEU A 299 27.97 0.56 22.35
N THR A 300 29.23 0.52 22.79
CA THR A 300 29.56 -0.06 24.10
C THR A 300 29.07 0.88 25.21
N ASP A 301 28.73 0.33 26.39
CA ASP A 301 28.26 1.12 27.52
C ASP A 301 29.24 2.23 27.93
N ARG A 302 30.55 1.95 27.81
CA ARG A 302 31.62 2.94 28.10
C ARG A 302 31.64 4.11 27.11
N ILE A 303 31.34 3.86 25.82
CA ILE A 303 31.24 4.92 24.81
C ILE A 303 29.96 5.73 25.07
N SER A 304 28.85 5.06 25.37
CA SER A 304 27.56 5.71 25.66
C SER A 304 27.64 6.60 26.91
N ASP A 305 28.29 6.15 27.99
CA ASP A 305 28.57 6.95 29.19
C ASP A 305 29.42 8.17 28.87
N LYS A 306 30.48 7.99 28.05
CA LYS A 306 31.35 9.11 27.67
C LYS A 306 30.65 10.14 26.78
N LEU A 307 29.87 9.70 25.79
CA LEU A 307 29.04 10.58 24.95
C LEU A 307 28.06 11.39 25.83
N SER A 308 27.42 10.71 26.79
CA SER A 308 26.51 11.35 27.73
C SER A 308 27.18 12.43 28.60
N ARG A 309 28.40 12.17 29.08
CA ARG A 309 29.21 13.17 29.85
C ARG A 309 29.64 14.37 29.04
N GLU A 310 29.86 14.18 27.74
CA GLU A 310 30.17 15.28 26.80
C GLU A 310 28.91 15.99 26.29
N GLY A 311 27.71 15.60 26.77
CA GLY A 311 26.44 16.19 26.36
C GLY A 311 25.97 15.78 24.98
N ILE A 312 26.53 14.71 24.42
CA ILE A 312 26.16 14.20 23.10
C ILE A 312 25.09 13.13 23.25
N PHE A 313 23.94 13.35 22.63
CA PHE A 313 22.88 12.38 22.53
C PHE A 313 23.25 11.28 21.53
N ALA A 314 23.01 10.01 21.84
CA ALA A 314 23.34 8.93 20.93
C ALA A 314 22.23 7.90 20.78
N MET A 315 22.00 7.48 19.56
CA MET A 315 21.14 6.36 19.16
C MET A 315 22.00 5.25 18.55
N GLN A 316 21.72 4.00 18.91
CA GLN A 316 22.45 2.84 18.41
C GLN A 316 21.54 1.84 17.71
N MET A 317 22.12 0.96 16.87
CA MET A 317 21.40 -0.11 16.18
C MET A 317 20.20 0.43 15.39
N VAL A 318 20.34 1.63 14.83
CA VAL A 318 19.33 2.24 13.97
C VAL A 318 19.34 1.48 12.65
N ASN A 319 18.16 1.13 12.14
CA ASN A 319 18.08 0.39 10.87
C ASN A 319 18.49 1.27 9.68
N GLN A 320 18.84 0.64 8.54
CA GLN A 320 19.33 1.36 7.36
C GLN A 320 18.32 2.39 6.87
N LYS A 321 17.05 2.02 6.82
CA LYS A 321 15.98 2.90 6.33
C LYS A 321 15.86 4.17 7.18
N ASP A 322 15.89 4.05 8.51
CA ASP A 322 15.82 5.22 9.41
C ASP A 322 17.08 6.08 9.30
N ILE A 323 18.25 5.48 9.07
CA ILE A 323 19.52 6.19 8.80
C ILE A 323 19.41 7.03 7.53
N ASP A 324 18.95 6.44 6.43
CA ASP A 324 18.78 7.12 5.14
C ASP A 324 17.76 8.26 5.25
N GLU A 325 16.66 8.03 5.99
CA GLU A 325 15.64 9.05 6.24
C GLU A 325 16.16 10.21 7.10
N VAL A 326 16.91 9.94 8.17
CA VAL A 326 17.52 10.97 9.00
C VAL A 326 18.53 11.78 8.20
N ALA A 327 19.39 11.13 7.42
CA ALA A 327 20.38 11.80 6.58
C ALA A 327 19.70 12.71 5.55
N ALA A 328 18.68 12.21 4.87
CA ALA A 328 17.91 12.98 3.88
C ALA A 328 17.17 14.18 4.50
N ALA A 329 16.59 13.99 5.71
CA ALA A 329 15.82 15.04 6.39
C ALA A 329 16.68 16.14 7.01
N THR A 330 17.87 15.79 7.51
CA THR A 330 18.77 16.77 8.18
C THR A 330 19.82 17.35 7.25
N GLY A 331 20.01 16.75 6.06
CA GLY A 331 21.11 17.07 5.16
C GLY A 331 22.47 16.49 5.61
N ALA A 332 22.49 15.57 6.58
CA ALA A 332 23.70 14.91 7.03
C ALA A 332 24.26 13.96 5.97
N THR A 333 25.59 13.87 5.88
CA THR A 333 26.26 12.85 5.08
C THR A 333 26.44 11.57 5.92
N ILE A 334 26.10 10.41 5.35
CA ILE A 334 26.34 9.12 6.01
C ILE A 334 27.82 8.78 5.92
N VAL A 335 28.52 8.78 7.06
CA VAL A 335 29.95 8.50 7.14
C VAL A 335 30.18 7.04 7.49
N GLY A 336 31.09 6.38 6.80
CA GLY A 336 31.41 4.96 7.01
C GLY A 336 32.02 4.67 8.38
N ASP A 337 32.96 5.51 8.81
CA ASP A 337 33.67 5.42 10.10
C ASP A 337 33.68 6.80 10.78
N THR A 338 33.61 6.81 12.09
CA THR A 338 33.72 8.04 12.93
C THR A 338 35.05 8.77 12.72
N ASN A 339 36.07 8.07 12.24
CA ASN A 339 37.37 8.66 11.94
C ASN A 339 37.35 9.66 10.79
N ASP A 340 36.39 9.51 9.88
CA ASP A 340 36.27 10.29 8.66
C ASP A 340 35.29 11.45 8.80
N ILE A 341 34.64 11.61 9.98
CA ILE A 341 33.65 12.65 10.24
C ILE A 341 34.26 14.04 10.24
N SER A 342 33.59 14.96 9.55
CA SER A 342 33.96 16.37 9.45
C SER A 342 32.75 17.27 9.69
N GLU A 343 32.97 18.58 9.88
CA GLU A 343 31.89 19.56 10.07
C GLU A 343 30.92 19.60 8.87
N ARG A 344 31.39 19.26 7.66
CA ARG A 344 30.57 19.26 6.45
C ARG A 344 29.57 18.11 6.38
N ASP A 345 29.79 17.06 7.20
CA ASP A 345 28.96 15.87 7.23
C ASP A 345 27.80 16.00 8.23
N ILE A 346 27.78 17.09 8.99
CA ILE A 346 26.80 17.33 10.05
C ILE A 346 25.52 17.91 9.45
N GLY A 347 24.40 17.24 9.69
CA GLY A 347 23.08 17.74 9.38
C GLY A 347 22.49 18.56 10.52
N THR A 348 21.44 19.30 10.24
CA THR A 348 20.77 20.16 11.22
C THR A 348 19.28 19.82 11.31
N GLY A 349 18.70 19.97 12.51
CA GLY A 349 17.27 19.85 12.76
C GLY A 349 16.79 21.00 13.63
N GLU A 350 15.49 21.13 13.80
CA GLU A 350 14.88 22.14 14.66
C GLU A 350 14.87 21.72 16.13
N LYS A 351 14.45 20.48 16.38
CA LYS A 351 14.27 19.92 17.72
C LYS A 351 14.40 18.39 17.69
N LEU A 352 14.97 17.81 18.73
CA LEU A 352 14.90 16.38 19.02
C LEU A 352 14.17 16.18 20.34
N GLU A 353 13.22 15.25 20.39
CA GLU A 353 12.42 14.95 21.57
C GLU A 353 12.29 13.45 21.76
N VAL A 354 12.40 12.98 23.00
CA VAL A 354 12.22 11.57 23.37
C VAL A 354 10.86 11.40 24.02
N ASP A 355 9.97 10.68 23.37
CA ASP A 355 8.65 10.33 23.91
C ASP A 355 8.69 8.90 24.48
N LYS A 356 8.35 8.79 25.78
CA LYS A 356 8.38 7.52 26.52
C LYS A 356 7.08 6.74 26.29
N ILE A 357 6.97 6.12 25.13
CA ILE A 357 5.81 5.31 24.75
C ILE A 357 6.15 3.82 24.93
N PRO A 358 5.62 3.12 25.94
CA PRO A 358 5.90 1.71 26.15
C PRO A 358 5.57 0.84 24.91
N PRO A 359 6.28 -0.28 24.66
CA PRO A 359 7.39 -0.84 25.44
C PRO A 359 8.75 -0.20 25.16
N GLU A 360 8.92 0.58 24.12
CA GLU A 360 10.17 1.22 23.73
C GLU A 360 9.95 2.72 23.53
N ASP A 361 10.93 3.54 23.91
CA ASP A 361 10.92 4.97 23.64
C ASP A 361 10.88 5.25 22.13
N VAL A 362 10.37 6.41 21.76
CA VAL A 362 10.32 6.89 20.39
C VAL A 362 10.99 8.26 20.34
N ILE A 363 11.86 8.47 19.37
CA ILE A 363 12.54 9.74 19.18
C ILE A 363 11.90 10.45 18.02
N PHE A 364 11.51 11.70 18.24
CA PHE A 364 11.05 12.63 17.20
C PHE A 364 12.17 13.60 16.87
N LEU A 365 12.58 13.61 15.62
CA LEU A 365 13.54 14.55 15.08
C LEU A 365 12.81 15.50 14.14
N TYR A 366 12.56 16.72 14.60
CA TYR A 366 11.86 17.75 13.83
C TYR A 366 12.80 18.39 12.81
N CYS A 367 12.38 18.38 11.55
CA CYS A 367 13.14 18.94 10.41
C CYS A 367 12.17 19.39 9.32
N GLU A 368 12.60 20.33 8.48
CA GLU A 368 11.83 20.80 7.34
C GLU A 368 11.77 19.77 6.19
N GLY A 369 10.73 19.86 5.36
CA GLY A 369 10.61 19.10 4.10
C GLY A 369 10.34 17.60 4.24
N THR A 370 10.09 17.11 5.47
CA THR A 370 9.79 15.71 5.76
C THR A 370 8.63 15.62 6.75
N ALA A 371 7.75 14.66 6.56
CA ALA A 371 6.62 14.41 7.44
C ALA A 371 6.57 12.95 7.87
N SER A 372 6.27 12.69 9.13
CA SER A 372 6.03 11.35 9.65
C SER A 372 4.71 11.31 10.40
N ILE A 373 3.96 10.23 10.22
CA ILE A 373 2.69 10.01 10.91
C ILE A 373 2.85 8.85 11.88
N LEU A 374 2.68 9.12 13.17
CA LEU A 374 2.66 8.09 14.21
C LEU A 374 1.24 7.59 14.35
N LEU A 375 1.01 6.33 13.99
CA LEU A 375 -0.27 5.66 14.15
C LEU A 375 -0.31 4.90 15.48
N ARG A 376 -1.41 5.12 16.22
CA ARG A 376 -1.69 4.49 17.50
C ARG A 376 -2.96 3.65 17.41
N GLY A 377 -3.09 2.66 18.28
CA GLY A 377 -4.30 1.86 18.39
C GLY A 377 -4.19 0.76 19.41
N SER A 378 -5.34 0.29 19.87
CA SER A 378 -5.48 -0.68 20.97
C SER A 378 -5.02 -2.09 20.59
N SER A 379 -5.05 -2.45 19.28
CA SER A 379 -4.63 -3.77 18.81
C SER A 379 -3.83 -3.68 17.50
N PRO A 380 -3.05 -4.72 17.16
CA PRO A 380 -2.32 -4.79 15.90
C PRO A 380 -3.21 -4.66 14.68
N GLU A 381 -4.42 -5.23 14.73
CA GLU A 381 -5.39 -5.22 13.63
C GLU A 381 -5.91 -3.81 13.38
N VAL A 382 -6.27 -3.07 14.45
CA VAL A 382 -6.72 -1.67 14.36
C VAL A 382 -5.65 -0.79 13.76
N VAL A 383 -4.40 -0.92 14.23
CA VAL A 383 -3.28 -0.10 13.72
C VAL A 383 -2.97 -0.44 12.25
N GLN A 384 -3.08 -1.71 11.88
CA GLN A 384 -2.86 -2.14 10.49
C GLN A 384 -3.96 -1.64 9.55
N GLU A 385 -5.22 -1.66 9.99
CA GLU A 385 -6.34 -1.15 9.21
C GLU A 385 -6.27 0.38 9.09
N LEU A 386 -5.88 1.07 10.18
CA LEU A 386 -5.60 2.50 10.17
C LEU A 386 -4.48 2.86 9.20
N GLU A 387 -3.37 2.11 9.18
CA GLU A 387 -2.27 2.34 8.22
C GLU A 387 -2.75 2.28 6.78
N LYS A 388 -3.56 1.27 6.43
CA LYS A 388 -4.12 1.15 5.08
C LYS A 388 -5.03 2.32 4.73
N THR A 389 -5.90 2.71 5.66
CA THR A 389 -6.82 3.82 5.46
C THR A 389 -6.06 5.13 5.26
N VAL A 390 -5.02 5.38 6.07
CA VAL A 390 -4.14 6.56 5.93
C VAL A 390 -3.39 6.55 4.59
N ARG A 391 -2.82 5.40 4.18
CA ARG A 391 -2.15 5.29 2.87
C ARG A 391 -3.11 5.56 1.71
N SER A 392 -4.31 4.97 1.77
CA SER A 392 -5.37 5.22 0.78
C SER A 392 -5.77 6.70 0.75
N ALA A 393 -5.98 7.32 1.90
CA ALA A 393 -6.31 8.74 1.99
C ALA A 393 -5.22 9.63 1.37
N LEU A 394 -3.95 9.40 1.68
CA LEU A 394 -2.83 10.16 1.10
C LEU A 394 -2.75 10.02 -0.43
N LEU A 395 -2.99 8.81 -0.97
CA LEU A 395 -3.01 8.58 -2.42
C LEU A 395 -4.19 9.29 -3.09
N VAL A 396 -5.38 9.18 -2.51
CA VAL A 396 -6.59 9.86 -3.03
C VAL A 396 -6.41 11.37 -3.01
N LEU A 397 -5.89 11.93 -1.90
CA LEU A 397 -5.60 13.36 -1.80
C LEU A 397 -4.54 13.83 -2.80
N LYS A 398 -3.51 13.02 -3.07
CA LYS A 398 -2.53 13.31 -4.13
C LYS A 398 -3.22 13.41 -5.50
N HIS A 399 -4.13 12.48 -5.81
CA HIS A 399 -4.90 12.54 -7.05
C HIS A 399 -5.83 13.74 -7.10
N ALA A 400 -6.47 14.09 -5.98
CA ALA A 400 -7.34 15.26 -5.87
C ALA A 400 -6.59 16.57 -6.16
N ARG A 401 -5.38 16.72 -5.63
CA ARG A 401 -4.55 17.92 -5.88
C ARG A 401 -4.03 17.99 -7.30
N SER A 402 -3.71 16.85 -7.92
CA SER A 402 -3.20 16.82 -9.30
C SER A 402 -4.29 16.91 -10.35
N LYS A 403 -5.48 16.34 -10.08
CA LYS A 403 -6.61 16.26 -11.02
C LYS A 403 -7.93 16.36 -10.24
N PRO A 404 -8.36 17.54 -9.83
CA PRO A 404 -9.48 17.74 -8.90
C PRO A 404 -10.87 17.48 -9.49
N LYS A 405 -10.98 16.95 -10.70
CA LYS A 405 -12.27 16.66 -11.32
C LYS A 405 -13.04 15.56 -10.59
N THR A 406 -14.31 15.83 -10.29
CA THR A 406 -15.19 14.97 -9.51
C THR A 406 -16.40 14.48 -10.31
N LEU A 407 -17.00 13.40 -9.81
CA LEU A 407 -18.20 12.75 -10.31
C LEU A 407 -19.13 12.47 -9.13
N PRO A 408 -20.46 12.41 -9.34
CA PRO A 408 -21.38 11.96 -8.30
C PRO A 408 -21.09 10.50 -7.93
N GLY A 409 -21.01 10.22 -6.62
CA GLY A 409 -20.75 8.90 -6.06
C GLY A 409 -21.96 7.97 -6.02
N GLY A 410 -21.95 6.99 -5.11
CA GLY A 410 -23.08 6.08 -4.93
C GLY A 410 -23.45 5.27 -6.17
N GLY A 411 -22.52 5.05 -7.08
CA GLY A 411 -22.73 4.33 -8.33
C GLY A 411 -23.46 5.12 -9.43
N ALA A 412 -23.78 6.40 -9.23
CA ALA A 412 -24.48 7.24 -10.21
C ALA A 412 -23.80 7.27 -11.56
N ILE A 413 -22.47 7.45 -11.58
CA ILE A 413 -21.70 7.48 -12.83
C ILE A 413 -21.84 6.18 -13.63
N PHE A 414 -21.86 5.01 -12.96
CA PHE A 414 -21.97 3.72 -13.63
C PHE A 414 -23.32 3.54 -14.32
N VAL A 415 -24.42 4.02 -13.72
CA VAL A 415 -25.75 4.05 -14.37
C VAL A 415 -25.73 4.94 -15.61
N ARG A 416 -25.16 6.14 -15.50
CA ARG A 416 -25.04 7.07 -16.64
C ARG A 416 -24.23 6.47 -17.78
N LEU A 417 -23.07 5.86 -17.47
CA LEU A 417 -22.23 5.19 -18.44
C LEU A 417 -22.98 4.04 -19.13
N ALA A 418 -23.69 3.21 -18.37
CA ALA A 418 -24.46 2.09 -18.91
C ALA A 418 -25.54 2.55 -19.89
N LEU A 419 -26.30 3.59 -19.57
CA LEU A 419 -27.32 4.15 -20.45
C LEU A 419 -26.72 4.72 -21.75
N GLN A 420 -25.59 5.41 -21.64
CA GLN A 420 -24.87 5.95 -22.80
C GLN A 420 -24.27 4.86 -23.68
N LEU A 421 -23.70 3.81 -23.07
CA LEU A 421 -23.15 2.66 -23.81
C LEU A 421 -24.23 1.88 -24.54
N ARG A 422 -25.44 1.71 -23.99
CA ARG A 422 -26.54 1.06 -24.72
C ARG A 422 -26.91 1.83 -25.97
N LYS A 423 -26.93 3.17 -25.93
CA LYS A 423 -27.11 4.00 -27.13
C LYS A 423 -25.95 3.86 -28.10
N PHE A 424 -24.71 3.86 -27.59
CA PHE A 424 -23.50 3.70 -28.41
C PHE A 424 -23.43 2.32 -29.05
N ALA A 425 -23.88 1.26 -28.39
CA ALA A 425 -23.93 -0.08 -28.96
C ALA A 425 -24.73 -0.17 -30.26
N LEU A 426 -25.83 0.61 -30.38
CA LEU A 426 -26.65 0.64 -31.60
C LEU A 426 -25.93 1.17 -32.82
N THR A 427 -24.79 1.82 -32.66
CA THR A 427 -23.96 2.30 -33.80
C THR A 427 -23.05 1.22 -34.36
N PHE A 428 -22.93 0.06 -33.71
CA PHE A 428 -22.08 -1.05 -34.15
C PHE A 428 -22.89 -2.19 -34.75
N PRO A 429 -22.43 -2.81 -35.83
CA PRO A 429 -23.08 -3.98 -36.40
C PRO A 429 -22.67 -5.28 -35.70
N GLY A 430 -23.60 -6.25 -35.64
CA GLY A 430 -23.29 -7.63 -35.31
C GLY A 430 -22.90 -7.91 -33.88
N LYS A 431 -21.93 -8.82 -33.68
CA LYS A 431 -21.56 -9.37 -32.35
C LYS A 431 -20.89 -8.35 -31.44
N GLN A 432 -20.27 -7.31 -31.99
CA GLN A 432 -19.64 -6.23 -31.22
C GLN A 432 -20.68 -5.41 -30.45
N GLN A 433 -21.86 -5.20 -31.03
CA GLN A 433 -22.99 -4.58 -30.35
C GLN A 433 -23.37 -5.32 -29.05
N LEU A 434 -23.41 -6.66 -29.10
CA LEU A 434 -23.71 -7.49 -27.93
C LEU A 434 -22.65 -7.31 -26.83
N ALA A 435 -21.37 -7.26 -27.21
CA ALA A 435 -20.29 -7.07 -26.25
C ALA A 435 -20.32 -5.70 -25.58
N ILE A 436 -20.62 -4.62 -26.31
CA ILE A 436 -20.79 -3.27 -25.73
C ILE A 436 -21.99 -3.25 -24.77
N GLY A 437 -23.10 -3.92 -25.15
CA GLY A 437 -24.27 -4.08 -24.29
C GLY A 437 -23.95 -4.83 -23.00
N ALA A 438 -23.21 -5.93 -23.09
CA ALA A 438 -22.73 -6.70 -21.94
C ALA A 438 -21.83 -5.88 -21.00
N PHE A 439 -20.98 -5.01 -21.56
CA PHE A 439 -20.19 -4.08 -20.73
C PHE A 439 -21.10 -3.09 -20.00
N ALA A 440 -22.14 -2.60 -20.61
CA ALA A 440 -23.12 -1.72 -19.97
C ALA A 440 -23.88 -2.44 -18.82
N ASP A 441 -24.25 -3.71 -19.02
CA ASP A 441 -24.88 -4.52 -17.99
C ASP A 441 -23.94 -4.78 -16.80
N ALA A 442 -22.65 -4.99 -17.08
CA ALA A 442 -21.63 -5.13 -16.07
C ALA A 442 -21.45 -3.86 -15.20
N LEU A 443 -21.50 -2.67 -15.79
CA LEU A 443 -21.42 -1.40 -15.05
C LEU A 443 -22.55 -1.24 -14.01
N GLU A 444 -23.75 -1.64 -14.35
CA GLU A 444 -24.91 -1.55 -13.43
C GLU A 444 -24.82 -2.50 -12.24
N THR A 445 -23.89 -3.43 -12.26
CA THR A 445 -23.64 -4.32 -11.11
C THR A 445 -23.14 -3.56 -9.88
N ILE A 446 -22.44 -2.42 -10.09
CA ILE A 446 -21.94 -1.59 -8.98
C ILE A 446 -23.07 -1.01 -8.15
N PRO A 447 -24.02 -0.19 -8.70
CA PRO A 447 -25.15 0.32 -7.91
C PRO A 447 -26.05 -0.81 -7.39
N LYS A 448 -26.16 -1.92 -8.11
CA LYS A 448 -26.91 -3.10 -7.66
C LYS A 448 -26.32 -3.70 -6.37
N TRP A 449 -25.01 -3.88 -6.29
CA TRP A 449 -24.37 -4.38 -5.08
C TRP A 449 -24.40 -3.36 -3.93
N LEU A 450 -24.31 -2.06 -4.24
CA LEU A 450 -24.48 -1.02 -3.23
C LEU A 450 -25.88 -1.10 -2.60
N SER A 451 -26.95 -1.26 -3.40
CA SER A 451 -28.30 -1.41 -2.89
C SER A 451 -28.47 -2.66 -2.02
N ILE A 452 -27.92 -3.81 -2.44
CA ILE A 452 -27.93 -5.05 -1.65
C ILE A 452 -27.22 -4.83 -0.29
N ASN A 453 -26.05 -4.20 -0.29
CA ASN A 453 -25.27 -3.97 0.92
C ASN A 453 -25.92 -2.93 1.86
N TYR A 454 -26.78 -2.04 1.34
CA TYR A 454 -27.62 -1.16 2.15
C TYR A 454 -28.92 -1.85 2.64
N GLY A 455 -29.21 -3.07 2.17
CA GLY A 455 -30.45 -3.79 2.51
C GLY A 455 -31.68 -3.32 1.72
N LEU A 456 -31.47 -2.66 0.59
CA LEU A 456 -32.52 -2.19 -0.32
C LEU A 456 -32.85 -3.27 -1.35
N ASP A 457 -34.06 -3.20 -1.95
CA ASP A 457 -34.39 -4.02 -3.10
C ASP A 457 -33.56 -3.58 -4.33
N PRO A 458 -32.69 -4.45 -4.87
CA PRO A 458 -31.84 -4.08 -5.98
C PRO A 458 -32.57 -3.87 -7.31
N ILE A 459 -33.74 -4.50 -7.50
CA ILE A 459 -34.53 -4.40 -8.73
C ILE A 459 -35.23 -3.04 -8.75
N ASP A 460 -35.96 -2.71 -7.69
CA ASP A 460 -36.66 -1.44 -7.58
C ASP A 460 -35.70 -0.25 -7.62
N THR A 461 -34.59 -0.36 -6.90
CA THR A 461 -33.52 0.68 -6.89
C THR A 461 -32.96 0.90 -8.30
N MET A 462 -32.64 -0.16 -9.05
CA MET A 462 -32.13 -0.03 -10.41
C MET A 462 -33.16 0.54 -11.39
N MET A 463 -34.42 0.15 -11.27
CA MET A 463 -35.50 0.69 -12.09
C MET A 463 -35.69 2.20 -11.84
N GLN A 464 -35.66 2.61 -10.58
CA GLN A 464 -35.74 4.03 -10.21
C GLN A 464 -34.53 4.81 -10.76
N LEU A 465 -33.28 4.34 -10.54
CA LEU A 465 -32.08 5.01 -11.05
C LEU A 465 -32.10 5.17 -12.58
N ARG A 466 -32.47 4.12 -13.32
CA ARG A 466 -32.57 4.20 -14.79
C ARG A 466 -33.59 5.25 -15.23
N ARG A 467 -34.75 5.32 -14.56
CA ARG A 467 -35.78 6.33 -14.82
C ARG A 467 -35.26 7.74 -14.53
N ASP A 468 -34.62 7.92 -13.38
CA ASP A 468 -34.16 9.23 -12.94
C ASP A 468 -33.02 9.74 -13.88
N HIS A 469 -32.08 8.89 -14.25
CA HIS A 469 -31.03 9.23 -15.22
C HIS A 469 -31.58 9.47 -16.64
N SER A 470 -32.64 8.77 -17.04
CA SER A 470 -33.32 9.03 -18.31
C SER A 470 -34.01 10.42 -18.35
N ASN A 471 -34.37 10.93 -17.18
CA ASN A 471 -34.90 12.27 -16.99
C ASN A 471 -33.83 13.34 -16.73
N ASN A 472 -32.58 13.05 -17.07
CA ASN A 472 -31.40 13.91 -16.86
C ASN A 472 -31.04 14.22 -15.39
N MET A 473 -31.57 13.48 -14.42
CA MET A 473 -31.14 13.56 -13.03
C MET A 473 -29.86 12.72 -12.81
N ASN A 474 -28.74 13.20 -13.37
CA ASN A 474 -27.51 12.44 -13.50
C ASN A 474 -26.70 12.30 -12.21
N SER A 475 -27.09 13.00 -11.13
CA SER A 475 -26.48 12.91 -9.80
C SER A 475 -27.14 11.89 -8.88
N MET A 476 -28.21 11.23 -9.34
CA MET A 476 -28.93 10.23 -8.54
C MET A 476 -28.09 8.95 -8.41
N GLY A 477 -27.85 8.53 -7.18
CA GLY A 477 -27.13 7.31 -6.84
C GLY A 477 -27.76 6.56 -5.67
N VAL A 478 -27.12 5.48 -5.24
CA VAL A 478 -27.59 4.64 -4.14
C VAL A 478 -27.07 5.18 -2.82
N GLY A 479 -27.94 5.61 -1.97
CA GLY A 479 -27.66 6.02 -0.60
C GLY A 479 -28.28 5.08 0.43
N GLU A 480 -28.14 5.44 1.70
CA GLU A 480 -28.56 4.61 2.83
C GLU A 480 -30.09 4.37 2.89
N GLN A 481 -30.86 5.36 2.46
CA GLN A 481 -32.33 5.32 2.50
C GLN A 481 -32.99 5.09 1.13
N GLY A 482 -32.19 4.73 0.11
CA GLY A 482 -32.64 4.56 -1.27
C GLY A 482 -31.93 5.47 -2.26
N CYS A 483 -32.58 5.74 -3.41
CA CYS A 483 -32.03 6.64 -4.41
C CYS A 483 -32.04 8.09 -3.92
N MET A 484 -30.89 8.76 -3.98
CA MET A 484 -30.72 10.15 -3.54
C MET A 484 -29.76 10.92 -4.43
N ASP A 485 -29.82 12.23 -4.36
CA ASP A 485 -28.91 13.12 -5.08
C ASP A 485 -27.56 13.16 -4.36
N MET A 486 -26.53 12.54 -4.97
CA MET A 486 -25.20 12.40 -4.39
C MET A 486 -24.47 13.73 -4.24
N LEU A 487 -24.67 14.67 -5.17
CA LEU A 487 -24.03 15.99 -5.08
C LEU A 487 -24.60 16.81 -3.91
N LYS A 488 -25.92 16.75 -3.67
CA LYS A 488 -26.53 17.40 -2.51
C LYS A 488 -26.10 16.76 -1.19
N ALA A 489 -25.82 15.46 -1.21
CA ALA A 489 -25.30 14.73 -0.06
C ALA A 489 -23.79 14.86 0.13
N ASN A 490 -23.11 15.62 -0.73
CA ASN A 490 -21.66 15.77 -0.74
C ASN A 490 -20.90 14.43 -0.89
N ILE A 491 -21.49 13.46 -1.61
CA ILE A 491 -20.89 12.16 -1.89
C ILE A 491 -20.34 12.19 -3.31
N VAL A 492 -19.03 12.41 -3.42
CA VAL A 492 -18.34 12.55 -4.71
C VAL A 492 -17.19 11.57 -4.86
N GLU A 493 -16.84 11.23 -6.08
CA GLU A 493 -15.73 10.37 -6.44
C GLU A 493 -14.78 11.10 -7.39
N LEU A 494 -13.48 10.76 -7.37
CA LEU A 494 -12.53 11.34 -8.31
C LEU A 494 -12.65 10.70 -9.69
N ALA A 495 -12.81 11.53 -10.72
CA ALA A 495 -12.88 11.09 -12.11
C ALA A 495 -11.62 10.29 -12.52
N ALA A 496 -10.44 10.68 -12.03
CA ALA A 496 -9.19 9.99 -12.29
C ALA A 496 -9.19 8.54 -11.78
N ILE A 497 -9.73 8.30 -10.58
CA ILE A 497 -9.83 6.96 -9.98
C ILE A 497 -10.82 6.10 -10.75
N ASN A 498 -12.01 6.62 -11.07
CA ASN A 498 -13.01 5.88 -11.85
C ASN A 498 -12.48 5.50 -13.25
N LYS A 499 -11.77 6.39 -13.93
CA LYS A 499 -11.12 6.10 -15.21
C LYS A 499 -10.08 4.99 -15.07
N ALA A 500 -9.23 5.06 -14.06
CA ALA A 500 -8.22 4.03 -13.78
C ALA A 500 -8.89 2.67 -13.46
N THR A 501 -9.97 2.66 -12.68
CA THR A 501 -10.74 1.46 -12.33
C THR A 501 -11.31 0.80 -13.58
N ILE A 502 -12.03 1.55 -14.44
CA ILE A 502 -12.65 1.01 -15.66
C ILE A 502 -11.60 0.49 -16.62
N TRP A 503 -10.54 1.25 -16.86
CA TRP A 503 -9.49 0.86 -17.79
C TRP A 503 -8.74 -0.39 -17.32
N ARG A 504 -8.31 -0.44 -16.07
CA ARG A 504 -7.60 -1.58 -15.48
C ARG A 504 -8.48 -2.83 -15.44
N THR A 505 -9.79 -2.68 -15.14
CA THR A 505 -10.73 -3.78 -15.22
C THR A 505 -10.83 -4.36 -16.63
N PHE A 506 -10.90 -3.51 -17.64
CA PHE A 506 -10.86 -3.93 -19.05
C PHE A 506 -9.54 -4.66 -19.39
N GLU A 507 -8.38 -4.15 -18.97
CA GLU A 507 -7.08 -4.78 -19.23
C GLU A 507 -7.00 -6.19 -18.66
N VAL A 508 -7.44 -6.36 -17.40
CA VAL A 508 -7.42 -7.68 -16.72
C VAL A 508 -8.44 -8.64 -17.36
N ALA A 509 -9.64 -8.17 -17.66
CA ALA A 509 -10.63 -8.97 -18.39
C ALA A 509 -10.08 -9.42 -19.76
N SER A 510 -9.41 -8.51 -20.47
CA SER A 510 -8.77 -8.80 -21.76
C SER A 510 -7.66 -9.84 -21.66
N LEU A 511 -6.87 -9.78 -20.59
CA LEU A 511 -5.82 -10.77 -20.34
C LEU A 511 -6.42 -12.15 -20.13
N LEU A 512 -7.43 -12.27 -19.26
CA LEU A 512 -8.07 -13.54 -18.92
C LEU A 512 -8.83 -14.14 -20.12
N LEU A 513 -9.48 -13.33 -20.94
CA LEU A 513 -10.20 -13.78 -22.16
C LEU A 513 -9.28 -14.23 -23.28
N LYS A 514 -8.01 -13.83 -23.29
CA LYS A 514 -7.01 -14.28 -24.27
C LYS A 514 -6.36 -15.62 -23.95
N ILE A 515 -6.56 -16.12 -22.73
CA ILE A 515 -5.96 -17.39 -22.30
C ILE A 515 -6.79 -18.53 -22.86
N ASP A 516 -6.31 -19.20 -23.91
CA ASP A 516 -6.94 -20.36 -24.57
C ASP A 516 -6.36 -21.71 -24.11
N ASP A 517 -5.23 -21.67 -23.39
CA ASP A 517 -4.58 -22.84 -22.83
C ASP A 517 -4.20 -22.62 -21.36
N TYR A 518 -4.43 -23.64 -20.55
CA TYR A 518 -4.03 -23.66 -19.18
C TYR A 518 -3.21 -24.91 -18.86
N PHE A 519 -1.94 -24.71 -18.52
CA PHE A 519 -1.04 -25.78 -18.13
C PHE A 519 -0.81 -25.73 -16.61
N TYR A 520 -0.96 -26.85 -15.92
CA TYR A 520 -0.56 -26.93 -14.53
C TYR A 520 0.24 -28.19 -14.26
N VAL A 521 1.29 -28.07 -13.46
CA VAL A 521 2.14 -29.17 -13.01
C VAL A 521 1.56 -29.68 -11.69
N LYS A 522 1.22 -30.98 -11.64
CA LYS A 522 0.55 -31.60 -10.48
C LYS A 522 1.40 -31.59 -9.21
N ASP A 523 2.72 -31.70 -9.37
CA ASP A 523 3.68 -31.73 -8.27
C ASP A 523 4.75 -30.64 -8.47
N LEU A 524 4.47 -29.41 -8.04
CA LEU A 524 5.53 -28.43 -7.83
C LEU A 524 6.22 -28.77 -6.50
N PRO A 525 7.56 -29.01 -6.50
CA PRO A 525 8.28 -29.16 -5.25
C PRO A 525 8.07 -27.89 -4.43
N VAL A 526 7.59 -28.03 -3.19
CA VAL A 526 7.46 -26.94 -2.24
C VAL A 526 8.87 -26.49 -1.90
N PHE A 527 9.34 -25.42 -2.55
CA PHE A 527 10.56 -24.73 -2.14
C PHE A 527 10.29 -24.07 -0.78
N HIS A 528 10.64 -24.77 0.29
CA HIS A 528 10.79 -24.14 1.58
C HIS A 528 11.90 -23.10 1.44
N LYS A 529 11.57 -21.83 1.43
CA LYS A 529 12.55 -20.76 1.69
C LYS A 529 13.12 -21.00 3.07
N LYS A 530 14.43 -21.39 3.12
CA LYS A 530 15.23 -21.39 4.35
C LYS A 530 15.46 -19.95 4.84
#